data_f60b0b1d7771845dd9bb4bc1e7e32152
#
_entry.id   f60b0b1d7771845dd9bb4bc1e7e32152
#
_cell.length_a   1.000
_cell.length_b   1.000
_cell.length_c   1.000
_cell.angle_alpha   90.00
_cell.angle_beta   90.00
_cell.angle_gamma   90.00
#
_symmetry.space_group_name_H-M   'P 1'
#
loop_
_entity.id
_entity.type
_entity.pdbx_description
1 polymer ?
#
loop_
_entity_poly.entity_id
_entity_poly.type
_entity_poly.pdbx_seq_one_letter_code
_entity_poly.pdbx_strand_id
1 'polypeptide(L)'
;ASSIRYSGKALSEVSPVKLSHDSASRWLNSQNFRPSEIYKEVSKYIDQDSPCLLVGDDTLISKQYSKKIELVHYQYSGAVHDVIPGIGMVNLLHYDTKTDQSIPVDYRVYDKETDGKTKNDHFCDMLGLAKERGINPEAVVMDAWYSSLENLKHIRKLGWIWVTNLRKNRKVNRNVSLESLEIPDEGLKIHLRGYGWVKVFKFVAKNGRIDYITTNMANPTREQIEKIVKARWSIEVYHRELKQTCGIERCQ
;
A
#
# COMPACT_ATOMS: atom_id res chain seq x y z
N ALA A 1 14.46 -0.34 -18.97
CA ALA A 1 15.32 -0.33 -17.78
C ALA A 1 16.77 -0.42 -18.23
N SER A 2 17.62 0.49 -17.81
CA SER A 2 19.06 0.48 -18.13
C SER A 2 19.75 -0.58 -17.27
N SER A 3 20.68 -1.36 -17.89
CA SER A 3 21.60 -2.24 -17.16
C SER A 3 22.69 -1.47 -16.40
N ILE A 4 22.74 -0.17 -16.57
CA ILE A 4 23.73 0.76 -16.01
C ILE A 4 23.36 1.07 -14.55
N ARG A 5 24.36 1.21 -13.68
CA ARG A 5 24.15 1.66 -12.29
C ARG A 5 23.55 3.06 -12.28
N TYR A 6 22.52 3.28 -11.46
CA TYR A 6 21.92 4.61 -11.28
C TYR A 6 22.88 5.48 -10.44
N SER A 7 23.75 6.21 -11.11
CA SER A 7 24.71 7.15 -10.50
C SER A 7 24.82 8.42 -11.33
N GLY A 8 25.25 9.51 -10.72
CA GLY A 8 25.49 10.78 -11.42
C GLY A 8 26.47 10.61 -12.60
N LYS A 9 27.47 9.72 -12.44
CA LYS A 9 28.41 9.38 -13.53
C LYS A 9 27.71 8.70 -14.71
N ALA A 10 26.95 7.64 -14.44
CA ALA A 10 26.20 6.94 -15.49
C ALA A 10 25.18 7.86 -16.19
N LEU A 11 24.53 8.76 -15.43
CA LEU A 11 23.64 9.76 -16.00
C LEU A 11 24.40 10.71 -16.94
N SER A 12 25.61 11.17 -16.55
CA SER A 12 26.42 12.05 -17.38
C SER A 12 26.88 11.39 -18.68
N GLU A 13 27.09 10.07 -18.68
CA GLU A 13 27.52 9.29 -19.85
C GLU A 13 26.39 9.09 -20.89
N VAL A 14 25.13 9.04 -20.45
CA VAL A 14 23.96 8.80 -21.32
C VAL A 14 23.14 10.06 -21.62
N SER A 15 23.48 11.19 -20.99
CA SER A 15 22.77 12.44 -21.17
C SER A 15 22.91 12.98 -22.59
N PRO A 16 21.81 13.37 -23.26
CA PRO A 16 21.88 13.99 -24.58
C PRO A 16 22.51 15.40 -24.57
N VAL A 17 22.62 15.97 -23.37
CA VAL A 17 23.29 17.25 -23.14
C VAL A 17 24.54 17.05 -22.31
N LYS A 18 25.54 17.91 -22.47
CA LYS A 18 26.78 17.84 -21.68
C LYS A 18 26.47 18.13 -20.21
N LEU A 19 26.43 17.08 -19.40
CA LEU A 19 26.15 17.12 -17.97
C LEU A 19 27.33 16.52 -17.20
N SER A 20 27.88 17.24 -16.21
CA SER A 20 28.88 16.65 -15.34
C SER A 20 28.20 15.81 -14.23
N HIS A 21 28.86 14.74 -13.79
CA HIS A 21 28.37 13.93 -12.67
C HIS A 21 28.21 14.75 -11.38
N ASP A 22 29.08 15.75 -11.16
CA ASP A 22 29.00 16.65 -9.99
C ASP A 22 27.77 17.54 -10.05
N SER A 23 27.37 17.98 -11.26
CA SER A 23 26.14 18.77 -11.43
C SER A 23 24.90 17.97 -11.06
N ALA A 24 24.84 16.69 -11.48
CA ALA A 24 23.75 15.80 -11.10
C ALA A 24 23.69 15.57 -9.57
N SER A 25 24.84 15.32 -8.95
CA SER A 25 24.94 15.11 -7.50
C SER A 25 24.57 16.38 -6.71
N ARG A 26 25.06 17.56 -7.14
CA ARG A 26 24.69 18.84 -6.51
C ARG A 26 23.20 19.14 -6.63
N TRP A 27 22.60 18.87 -7.81
CA TRP A 27 21.17 19.06 -8.00
C TRP A 27 20.38 18.15 -7.08
N LEU A 28 20.68 16.85 -7.01
CA LEU A 28 20.00 15.92 -6.07
C LEU A 28 20.11 16.37 -4.62
N ASN A 29 21.30 16.81 -4.18
CA ASN A 29 21.51 17.28 -2.81
C ASN A 29 20.82 18.62 -2.50
N SER A 30 20.49 19.42 -3.53
CA SER A 30 19.74 20.68 -3.36
C SER A 30 18.23 20.48 -3.34
N GLN A 31 17.73 19.30 -3.69
CA GLN A 31 16.30 19.02 -3.72
C GLN A 31 15.79 18.53 -2.35
N ASN A 32 14.60 18.94 -2.01
CA ASN A 32 13.87 18.43 -0.86
C ASN A 32 12.54 17.86 -1.35
N PHE A 33 12.61 16.66 -1.93
CA PHE A 33 11.43 15.96 -2.45
C PHE A 33 10.51 15.55 -1.29
N ARG A 34 9.26 16.01 -1.34
CA ARG A 34 8.23 15.65 -0.37
C ARG A 34 7.22 14.68 -0.96
N PRO A 35 6.66 13.76 -0.18
CA PRO A 35 5.61 12.86 -0.66
C PRO A 35 4.43 13.57 -1.35
N SER A 36 4.08 14.78 -0.90
CA SER A 36 3.02 15.57 -1.50
C SER A 36 3.27 16.00 -2.95
N GLU A 37 4.52 16.01 -3.40
CA GLU A 37 4.87 16.41 -4.77
C GLU A 37 4.47 15.36 -5.79
N ILE A 38 4.47 14.07 -5.41
CA ILE A 38 4.00 13.02 -6.32
C ILE A 38 2.55 13.29 -6.74
N TYR A 39 1.69 13.71 -5.82
CA TYR A 39 0.29 14.00 -6.13
C TYR A 39 0.14 15.17 -7.10
N LYS A 40 0.95 16.22 -6.98
CA LYS A 40 0.93 17.37 -7.91
C LYS A 40 1.22 16.92 -9.35
N GLU A 41 2.19 16.00 -9.50
CA GLU A 41 2.56 15.49 -10.82
C GLU A 41 1.53 14.53 -11.41
N VAL A 42 0.90 13.70 -10.59
CA VAL A 42 0.02 12.62 -11.07
C VAL A 42 -1.46 13.01 -11.08
N SER A 43 -1.88 14.04 -10.34
CA SER A 43 -3.30 14.43 -10.22
C SER A 43 -3.98 14.72 -11.57
N LYS A 44 -3.23 15.21 -12.54
CA LYS A 44 -3.70 15.46 -13.92
C LYS A 44 -4.10 14.20 -14.69
N TYR A 45 -3.71 13.03 -14.21
CA TYR A 45 -4.04 11.73 -14.81
C TYR A 45 -5.18 11.02 -14.08
N ILE A 46 -5.67 11.60 -12.99
CA ILE A 46 -6.78 11.05 -12.19
C ILE A 46 -8.09 11.65 -12.69
N ASP A 47 -8.95 10.81 -13.21
CA ASP A 47 -10.35 11.18 -13.49
C ASP A 47 -11.14 11.16 -12.17
N GLN A 48 -11.50 12.35 -11.68
CA GLN A 48 -12.23 12.50 -10.40
C GLN A 48 -13.66 11.96 -10.46
N ASP A 49 -14.24 11.84 -11.66
CA ASP A 49 -15.59 11.34 -11.89
C ASP A 49 -15.60 9.82 -12.13
N SER A 50 -14.45 9.20 -12.30
CA SER A 50 -14.34 7.75 -12.48
C SER A 50 -14.42 7.01 -11.14
N PRO A 51 -15.16 5.86 -11.08
CA PRO A 51 -15.20 5.05 -9.89
C PRO A 51 -13.79 4.49 -9.58
N CYS A 52 -13.36 4.62 -8.34
CA CYS A 52 -12.02 4.24 -7.95
C CYS A 52 -11.97 3.49 -6.62
N LEU A 53 -10.86 2.80 -6.40
CA LEU A 53 -10.46 2.24 -5.13
C LEU A 53 -9.19 2.94 -4.64
N LEU A 54 -9.03 3.06 -3.33
CA LEU A 54 -7.73 3.35 -2.73
C LEU A 54 -7.11 2.05 -2.27
N VAL A 55 -5.92 1.74 -2.76
CA VAL A 55 -5.19 0.51 -2.41
C VAL A 55 -3.96 0.88 -1.61
N GLY A 56 -3.88 0.39 -0.37
CA GLY A 56 -2.79 0.69 0.55
C GLY A 56 -2.03 -0.55 0.98
N ASP A 57 -0.70 -0.46 0.95
CA ASP A 57 0.21 -1.50 1.42
C ASP A 57 1.60 -0.92 1.67
N ASP A 58 2.50 -1.71 2.28
CA ASP A 58 3.88 -1.31 2.45
C ASP A 58 4.85 -2.26 1.76
N THR A 59 6.04 -1.76 1.49
CA THR A 59 7.13 -2.55 0.96
C THR A 59 8.43 -2.22 1.67
N LEU A 60 9.33 -3.19 1.74
CA LEU A 60 10.69 -3.01 2.21
C LEU A 60 11.64 -2.96 1.01
N ILE A 61 12.36 -1.86 0.89
CA ILE A 61 13.41 -1.66 -0.10
C ILE A 61 14.70 -2.17 0.53
N SER A 62 15.17 -3.32 0.06
CA SER A 62 16.37 -3.97 0.62
C SER A 62 17.62 -3.11 0.40
N LYS A 63 18.41 -2.97 1.45
CA LYS A 63 19.67 -2.21 1.49
C LYS A 63 20.77 -3.00 2.19
N GLN A 64 20.87 -4.29 1.90
CA GLN A 64 21.77 -5.22 2.58
C GLN A 64 23.25 -4.85 2.46
N TYR A 65 23.61 -4.16 1.39
CA TYR A 65 25.00 -3.76 1.11
C TYR A 65 25.29 -2.30 1.46
N SER A 66 24.28 -1.56 1.92
CA SER A 66 24.47 -0.16 2.31
C SER A 66 25.03 -0.05 3.74
N LYS A 67 26.07 0.76 3.87
CA LYS A 67 26.69 1.04 5.17
C LYS A 67 26.47 2.49 5.67
N LYS A 68 25.87 3.36 4.83
CA LYS A 68 25.85 4.82 5.09
C LYS A 68 24.52 5.50 4.80
N ILE A 69 23.47 4.77 4.45
CA ILE A 69 22.15 5.36 4.22
C ILE A 69 21.43 5.49 5.57
N GLU A 70 21.15 6.71 6.01
CA GLU A 70 20.60 7.04 7.32
C GLU A 70 19.23 6.41 7.61
N LEU A 71 18.39 6.25 6.57
CA LEU A 71 17.03 5.68 6.68
C LEU A 71 16.98 4.15 6.71
N VAL A 72 18.14 3.48 6.73
CA VAL A 72 18.21 2.02 6.74
C VAL A 72 18.07 1.49 8.14
N HIS A 73 17.00 0.75 8.40
CA HIS A 73 16.76 0.07 9.67
C HIS A 73 16.55 -1.43 9.44
N TYR A 74 16.82 -2.25 10.46
CA TYR A 74 16.49 -3.67 10.44
C TYR A 74 14.97 -3.86 10.56
N GLN A 75 14.37 -4.46 9.54
CA GLN A 75 12.93 -4.68 9.46
C GLN A 75 12.64 -6.07 8.92
N TYR A 76 11.51 -6.66 9.34
CA TYR A 76 11.05 -7.92 8.81
C TYR A 76 10.63 -7.78 7.34
N SER A 77 11.13 -8.67 6.49
CA SER A 77 10.77 -8.78 5.08
C SER A 77 9.91 -10.01 4.84
N GLY A 78 8.68 -9.80 4.40
CA GLY A 78 7.79 -10.90 4.01
C GLY A 78 8.28 -11.68 2.77
N ALA A 79 9.15 -11.08 1.95
CA ALA A 79 9.67 -11.73 0.75
C ALA A 79 10.77 -12.74 1.05
N VAL A 80 11.62 -12.49 2.05
CA VAL A 80 12.72 -13.38 2.46
C VAL A 80 12.45 -14.10 3.78
N HIS A 81 11.34 -13.79 4.45
CA HIS A 81 10.92 -14.32 5.75
C HIS A 81 11.96 -14.13 6.86
N ASP A 82 12.71 -13.02 6.80
CA ASP A 82 13.78 -12.71 7.76
C ASP A 82 13.85 -11.20 8.03
N VAL A 83 14.62 -10.81 9.05
CA VAL A 83 14.91 -9.41 9.38
C VAL A 83 16.14 -8.96 8.60
N ILE A 84 15.94 -8.02 7.70
CA ILE A 84 17.00 -7.49 6.84
C ILE A 84 17.10 -5.96 6.95
N PRO A 85 18.28 -5.37 6.68
CA PRO A 85 18.42 -3.92 6.61
C PRO A 85 17.73 -3.40 5.34
N GLY A 86 16.90 -2.38 5.51
CA GLY A 86 16.17 -1.77 4.40
C GLY A 86 15.39 -0.54 4.80
N ILE A 87 14.81 0.10 3.81
CA ILE A 87 13.95 1.28 3.97
C ILE A 87 12.51 0.83 3.80
N GLY A 88 11.70 0.96 4.85
CA GLY A 88 10.26 0.70 4.79
C GLY A 88 9.53 1.84 4.10
N MET A 89 8.59 1.53 3.24
CA MET A 89 7.78 2.54 2.55
C MET A 89 6.32 2.11 2.51
N VAL A 90 5.43 2.96 3.04
CA VAL A 90 3.97 2.79 2.95
C VAL A 90 3.49 3.53 1.72
N ASN A 91 2.65 2.90 0.91
CA ASN A 91 2.17 3.45 -0.35
C ASN A 91 0.64 3.46 -0.41
N LEU A 92 0.09 4.46 -1.09
CA LEU A 92 -1.32 4.58 -1.39
C LEU A 92 -1.50 4.80 -2.89
N LEU A 93 -2.26 3.92 -3.54
CA LEU A 93 -2.60 4.00 -4.96
C LEU A 93 -4.07 4.37 -5.14
N HIS A 94 -4.34 5.21 -6.13
CA HIS A 94 -5.64 5.36 -6.75
C HIS A 94 -5.73 4.31 -7.87
N TYR A 95 -6.74 3.45 -7.79
CA TYR A 95 -7.02 2.44 -8.82
C TYR A 95 -8.36 2.77 -9.49
N ASP A 96 -8.33 3.10 -10.76
CA ASP A 96 -9.52 3.34 -11.58
C ASP A 96 -10.14 2.00 -12.00
N THR A 97 -11.40 1.75 -11.61
CA THR A 97 -12.06 0.48 -11.84
C THR A 97 -12.62 0.32 -13.27
N LYS A 98 -12.62 1.38 -14.08
CA LYS A 98 -13.01 1.33 -15.50
C LYS A 98 -11.83 1.02 -16.41
N THR A 99 -10.68 1.61 -16.11
CA THR A 99 -9.49 1.54 -16.97
C THR A 99 -8.43 0.57 -16.47
N ASP A 100 -8.61 0.03 -15.25
CA ASP A 100 -7.61 -0.79 -14.53
C ASP A 100 -6.27 -0.06 -14.31
N GLN A 101 -6.26 1.27 -14.37
CA GLN A 101 -5.07 2.08 -14.13
C GLN A 101 -4.81 2.29 -12.65
N SER A 102 -3.55 2.18 -12.27
CA SER A 102 -3.08 2.46 -10.91
C SER A 102 -2.15 3.65 -10.90
N ILE A 103 -2.46 4.66 -10.09
CA ILE A 103 -1.70 5.89 -9.96
C ILE A 103 -1.29 6.06 -8.50
N PRO A 104 0.02 6.18 -8.17
CA PRO A 104 0.46 6.42 -6.81
C PRO A 104 0.08 7.84 -6.37
N VAL A 105 -0.74 7.97 -5.34
CA VAL A 105 -1.23 9.27 -4.85
C VAL A 105 -0.51 9.76 -3.62
N ASP A 106 0.12 8.86 -2.87
CA ASP A 106 0.93 9.21 -1.72
C ASP A 106 1.90 8.08 -1.35
N TYR A 107 2.97 8.41 -0.66
CA TYR A 107 3.89 7.47 -0.04
C TYR A 107 4.45 8.03 1.27
N ARG A 108 4.92 7.17 2.17
CA ARG A 108 5.63 7.56 3.38
C ARG A 108 6.86 6.67 3.55
N VAL A 109 8.00 7.29 3.80
CA VAL A 109 9.17 6.57 4.29
C VAL A 109 8.97 6.30 5.78
N TYR A 110 9.11 5.05 6.17
CA TYR A 110 8.94 4.64 7.55
C TYR A 110 10.24 4.85 8.34
N ASP A 111 10.21 5.84 9.22
CA ASP A 111 11.30 6.17 10.15
C ASP A 111 10.72 6.59 11.49
N LYS A 112 10.37 5.59 12.30
CA LYS A 112 9.74 5.81 13.61
C LYS A 112 10.62 6.58 14.60
N GLU A 113 11.93 6.52 14.44
CA GLU A 113 12.88 7.23 15.33
C GLU A 113 12.81 8.74 15.12
N THR A 114 12.54 9.17 13.89
CA THR A 114 12.47 10.61 13.55
C THR A 114 11.08 11.21 13.83
N ASP A 115 9.99 10.53 13.48
CA ASP A 115 8.64 11.12 13.55
C ASP A 115 7.71 10.48 14.59
N GLY A 116 8.15 9.40 15.23
CA GLY A 116 7.40 8.66 16.25
C GLY A 116 6.21 7.87 15.69
N LYS A 117 5.97 7.89 14.37
CA LYS A 117 4.79 7.29 13.73
C LYS A 117 5.00 5.84 13.37
N THR A 118 3.94 5.05 13.51
CA THR A 118 3.88 3.69 12.98
C THR A 118 3.44 3.69 11.51
N LYS A 119 3.62 2.56 10.81
CA LYS A 119 3.09 2.39 9.45
C LYS A 119 1.56 2.59 9.39
N ASN A 120 0.84 2.22 10.47
CA ASN A 120 -0.61 2.45 10.58
C ASN A 120 -0.95 3.94 10.71
N ASP A 121 -0.16 4.71 11.45
CA ASP A 121 -0.36 6.17 11.56
C ASP A 121 -0.14 6.84 10.21
N HIS A 122 0.94 6.48 9.51
CA HIS A 122 1.18 6.96 8.15
C HIS A 122 0.04 6.61 7.18
N PHE A 123 -0.47 5.39 7.27
CA PHE A 123 -1.61 4.97 6.45
C PHE A 123 -2.86 5.83 6.72
N CYS A 124 -3.20 6.08 7.98
CA CYS A 124 -4.30 6.97 8.35
C CYS A 124 -4.11 8.39 7.85
N ASP A 125 -2.89 8.95 7.98
CA ASP A 125 -2.57 10.29 7.49
C ASP A 125 -2.74 10.40 5.96
N MET A 126 -2.27 9.39 5.22
CA MET A 126 -2.44 9.34 3.76
C MET A 126 -3.91 9.30 3.34
N LEU A 127 -4.74 8.53 4.06
CA LEU A 127 -6.19 8.50 3.81
C LEU A 127 -6.85 9.84 4.10
N GLY A 128 -6.45 10.52 5.18
CA GLY A 128 -6.91 11.88 5.50
C GLY A 128 -6.59 12.86 4.38
N LEU A 129 -5.34 12.86 3.90
CA LEU A 129 -4.91 13.69 2.77
C LEU A 129 -5.63 13.33 1.47
N ALA A 130 -5.89 12.06 1.20
CA ALA A 130 -6.67 11.66 0.03
C ALA A 130 -8.09 12.25 0.07
N LYS A 131 -8.72 12.29 1.26
CA LYS A 131 -10.02 12.94 1.47
C LYS A 131 -9.96 14.46 1.22
N GLU A 132 -8.93 15.13 1.74
CA GLU A 132 -8.70 16.57 1.52
C GLU A 132 -8.49 16.92 0.04
N ARG A 133 -7.87 16.00 -0.71
CA ARG A 133 -7.65 16.12 -2.16
C ARG A 133 -8.90 15.82 -3.00
N GLY A 134 -10.03 15.54 -2.36
CA GLY A 134 -11.31 15.27 -3.04
C GLY A 134 -11.46 13.85 -3.57
N ILE A 135 -10.52 12.93 -3.30
CA ILE A 135 -10.64 11.52 -3.72
C ILE A 135 -11.78 10.88 -2.93
N ASN A 136 -12.72 10.27 -3.64
CA ASN A 136 -13.88 9.60 -3.03
C ASN A 136 -13.98 8.15 -3.52
N PRO A 137 -13.24 7.21 -2.92
CA PRO A 137 -13.20 5.83 -3.38
C PRO A 137 -14.48 5.07 -3.05
N GLU A 138 -14.83 4.09 -3.90
CA GLU A 138 -15.86 3.08 -3.61
C GLU A 138 -15.47 2.22 -2.41
N ALA A 139 -14.18 1.93 -2.25
CA ALA A 139 -13.64 1.27 -1.07
C ALA A 139 -12.13 1.55 -0.90
N VAL A 140 -11.68 1.47 0.34
CA VAL A 140 -10.26 1.36 0.70
C VAL A 140 -9.91 -0.12 0.83
N VAL A 141 -8.90 -0.56 0.08
CA VAL A 141 -8.47 -1.96 0.02
C VAL A 141 -7.08 -2.08 0.64
N MET A 142 -6.91 -3.02 1.54
CA MET A 142 -5.66 -3.19 2.29
C MET A 142 -5.46 -4.64 2.71
N ASP A 143 -4.24 -4.98 3.08
CA ASP A 143 -3.95 -6.31 3.61
C ASP A 143 -4.35 -6.48 5.09
N ALA A 144 -4.15 -7.69 5.63
CA ALA A 144 -4.48 -8.00 7.02
C ALA A 144 -3.66 -7.22 8.05
N TRP A 145 -2.48 -6.71 7.68
CA TRP A 145 -1.63 -5.92 8.56
C TRP A 145 -2.31 -4.59 8.95
N TYR A 146 -2.97 -3.97 7.97
CA TYR A 146 -3.68 -2.69 8.16
C TYR A 146 -5.11 -2.86 8.70
N SER A 147 -5.56 -4.08 9.02
CA SER A 147 -6.90 -4.36 9.56
C SER A 147 -7.06 -4.08 11.06
N SER A 148 -6.29 -3.14 11.61
CA SER A 148 -6.43 -2.71 13.00
C SER A 148 -7.80 -2.07 13.24
N LEU A 149 -8.30 -2.14 14.47
CA LEU A 149 -9.59 -1.53 14.82
C LEU A 149 -9.59 -0.02 14.59
N GLU A 150 -8.46 0.63 14.85
CA GLU A 150 -8.27 2.07 14.66
C GLU A 150 -8.36 2.45 13.18
N ASN A 151 -7.65 1.73 12.30
CA ASN A 151 -7.72 1.97 10.87
C ASN A 151 -9.14 1.76 10.33
N LEU A 152 -9.81 0.66 10.70
CA LEU A 152 -11.18 0.39 10.27
C LEU A 152 -12.15 1.50 10.72
N LYS A 153 -12.00 1.99 11.95
CA LYS A 153 -12.79 3.12 12.47
C LYS A 153 -12.46 4.43 11.76
N HIS A 154 -11.18 4.67 11.47
CA HIS A 154 -10.73 5.86 10.75
C HIS A 154 -11.36 5.91 9.35
N ILE A 155 -11.30 4.82 8.57
CA ILE A 155 -11.91 4.73 7.24
C ILE A 155 -13.43 4.97 7.31
N ARG A 156 -14.10 4.37 8.31
CA ARG A 156 -15.54 4.62 8.53
C ARG A 156 -15.84 6.09 8.87
N LYS A 157 -14.97 6.75 9.67
CA LYS A 157 -15.12 8.18 10.00
C LYS A 157 -14.99 9.09 8.78
N LEU A 158 -14.15 8.68 7.79
CA LEU A 158 -14.06 9.37 6.49
C LEU A 158 -15.30 9.17 5.60
N GLY A 159 -16.24 8.31 6.02
CA GLY A 159 -17.44 7.95 5.26
C GLY A 159 -17.19 6.89 4.19
N TRP A 160 -16.08 6.17 4.27
CA TRP A 160 -15.67 5.21 3.26
C TRP A 160 -15.91 3.75 3.66
N ILE A 161 -16.06 2.91 2.66
CA ILE A 161 -16.07 1.46 2.77
C ILE A 161 -14.63 0.96 2.82
N TRP A 162 -14.41 -0.15 3.50
CA TRP A 162 -13.14 -0.85 3.48
C TRP A 162 -13.32 -2.32 3.10
N VAL A 163 -12.33 -2.89 2.45
CA VAL A 163 -12.21 -4.31 2.14
C VAL A 163 -10.83 -4.79 2.55
N THR A 164 -10.74 -5.79 3.41
CA THR A 164 -9.47 -6.31 3.91
C THR A 164 -9.54 -7.80 4.20
N ASN A 165 -8.39 -8.48 4.18
CA ASN A 165 -8.28 -9.83 4.71
C ASN A 165 -8.17 -9.76 6.24
N LEU A 166 -8.86 -10.64 6.96
CA LEU A 166 -8.65 -10.83 8.40
C LEU A 166 -7.84 -12.10 8.66
N ARG A 167 -6.99 -12.04 9.67
CA ARG A 167 -6.24 -13.24 10.11
C ARG A 167 -7.22 -14.31 10.59
N LYS A 168 -6.96 -15.58 10.24
CA LYS A 168 -7.80 -16.73 10.56
C LYS A 168 -8.11 -16.88 12.06
N ASN A 169 -7.18 -16.49 12.93
CA ASN A 169 -7.33 -16.54 14.39
C ASN A 169 -8.02 -15.29 14.98
N ARG A 170 -8.48 -14.33 14.15
CA ARG A 170 -9.19 -13.14 14.60
C ARG A 170 -10.44 -13.54 15.38
N LYS A 171 -10.59 -12.99 16.60
CA LYS A 171 -11.77 -13.25 17.43
C LYS A 171 -12.95 -12.38 17.01
N VAL A 172 -14.08 -13.04 16.77
CA VAL A 172 -15.35 -12.45 16.33
C VAL A 172 -16.50 -13.05 17.16
N ASN A 173 -17.72 -12.54 17.06
CA ASN A 173 -18.93 -13.13 17.66
C ASN A 173 -18.73 -13.61 19.12
N ARG A 174 -18.36 -12.74 20.05
CA ARG A 174 -18.12 -13.09 21.46
C ARG A 174 -16.95 -14.07 21.70
N ASN A 175 -15.88 -13.96 20.91
CA ASN A 175 -14.61 -14.70 21.12
C ASN A 175 -14.47 -16.02 20.35
N VAL A 176 -15.22 -16.22 19.28
CA VAL A 176 -15.04 -17.36 18.37
C VAL A 176 -13.92 -17.03 17.38
N SER A 177 -13.05 -17.98 17.04
CA SER A 177 -12.01 -17.81 16.02
C SER A 177 -12.65 -17.81 14.63
N LEU A 178 -12.21 -16.93 13.74
CA LEU A 178 -12.79 -16.80 12.41
C LEU A 178 -12.69 -18.11 11.60
N GLU A 179 -11.58 -18.84 11.74
CA GLU A 179 -11.35 -20.12 11.07
C GLU A 179 -12.30 -21.25 11.49
N SER A 180 -12.92 -21.14 12.68
CA SER A 180 -13.88 -22.14 13.18
C SER A 180 -15.31 -21.88 12.72
N LEU A 181 -15.57 -20.81 11.97
CA LEU A 181 -16.90 -20.50 11.46
C LEU A 181 -17.14 -21.17 10.09
N GLU A 182 -18.32 -21.72 9.94
CA GLU A 182 -18.83 -22.09 8.61
C GLU A 182 -19.29 -20.81 7.89
N ILE A 183 -18.61 -20.46 6.81
CA ILE A 183 -18.89 -19.25 6.04
C ILE A 183 -19.43 -19.69 4.67
N PRO A 184 -20.73 -19.46 4.42
CA PRO A 184 -21.35 -19.79 3.14
C PRO A 184 -20.84 -18.88 2.00
N ASP A 185 -21.12 -19.26 0.76
CA ASP A 185 -20.63 -18.54 -0.41
C ASP A 185 -21.17 -17.10 -0.52
N GLU A 186 -22.38 -16.88 -0.07
CA GLU A 186 -23.00 -15.54 0.04
C GLU A 186 -22.38 -14.67 1.14
N GLY A 187 -21.46 -15.23 1.92
CA GLY A 187 -20.81 -14.56 3.05
C GLY A 187 -21.61 -14.61 4.35
N LEU A 188 -20.93 -14.40 5.45
CA LEU A 188 -21.48 -14.45 6.81
C LEU A 188 -21.39 -13.08 7.49
N LYS A 189 -22.48 -12.66 8.14
CA LYS A 189 -22.47 -11.47 8.99
C LYS A 189 -21.83 -11.83 10.33
N ILE A 190 -20.76 -11.13 10.69
CA ILE A 190 -20.01 -11.32 11.94
C ILE A 190 -19.88 -10.03 12.72
N HIS A 191 -19.70 -10.13 14.01
CA HIS A 191 -19.49 -8.98 14.89
C HIS A 191 -18.01 -8.85 15.27
N LEU A 192 -17.37 -7.75 14.87
CA LEU A 192 -16.03 -7.38 15.31
C LEU A 192 -16.13 -6.59 16.61
N ARG A 193 -15.50 -7.09 17.67
CA ARG A 193 -15.48 -6.41 18.98
C ARG A 193 -14.89 -4.99 18.83
N GLY A 194 -15.63 -4.01 19.30
CA GLY A 194 -15.25 -2.61 19.25
C GLY A 194 -15.47 -1.90 17.90
N TYR A 195 -15.91 -2.63 16.87
CA TYR A 195 -16.25 -2.06 15.56
C TYR A 195 -17.75 -2.16 15.25
N GLY A 196 -18.34 -3.35 15.39
CA GLY A 196 -19.72 -3.64 15.05
C GLY A 196 -19.86 -4.76 14.02
N TRP A 197 -21.02 -4.79 13.33
CA TRP A 197 -21.33 -5.81 12.35
C TRP A 197 -20.66 -5.56 11.01
N VAL A 198 -20.09 -6.61 10.42
CA VAL A 198 -19.44 -6.62 9.12
C VAL A 198 -19.75 -7.92 8.39
N LYS A 199 -19.48 -8.01 7.11
CA LYS A 199 -19.68 -9.22 6.33
C LYS A 199 -18.33 -9.83 5.94
N VAL A 200 -18.18 -11.14 6.12
CA VAL A 200 -16.98 -11.90 5.76
C VAL A 200 -17.31 -12.93 4.68
N PHE A 201 -16.37 -13.11 3.76
CA PHE A 201 -16.39 -14.13 2.71
C PHE A 201 -15.14 -15.00 2.85
N LYS A 202 -15.31 -16.30 2.62
CA LYS A 202 -14.20 -17.25 2.60
C LYS A 202 -13.81 -17.54 1.15
N PHE A 203 -12.55 -17.28 0.81
CA PHE A 203 -11.97 -17.61 -0.48
C PHE A 203 -10.90 -18.68 -0.32
N VAL A 204 -10.94 -19.69 -1.16
CA VAL A 204 -9.95 -20.77 -1.16
C VAL A 204 -9.18 -20.69 -2.49
N ALA A 205 -7.90 -20.38 -2.40
CA ALA A 205 -7.03 -20.34 -3.56
C ALA A 205 -6.66 -21.76 -4.03
N LYS A 206 -6.23 -21.89 -5.28
CA LYS A 206 -5.85 -23.19 -5.89
C LYS A 206 -4.77 -23.96 -5.11
N ASN A 207 -3.91 -23.23 -4.38
CA ASN A 207 -2.87 -23.82 -3.52
C ASN A 207 -3.34 -24.17 -2.10
N GLY A 208 -4.65 -24.08 -1.83
CA GLY A 208 -5.25 -24.36 -0.54
C GLY A 208 -5.20 -23.22 0.48
N ARG A 209 -4.60 -22.06 0.13
CA ARG A 209 -4.63 -20.88 1.01
C ARG A 209 -6.06 -20.39 1.18
N ILE A 210 -6.42 -20.07 2.43
CA ILE A 210 -7.73 -19.53 2.78
C ILE A 210 -7.59 -18.06 3.16
N ASP A 211 -8.34 -17.20 2.47
CA ASP A 211 -8.46 -15.77 2.76
C ASP A 211 -9.86 -15.46 3.30
N TYR A 212 -9.93 -14.68 4.38
CA TYR A 212 -11.16 -14.23 5.01
C TYR A 212 -11.39 -12.76 4.71
N ILE A 213 -11.96 -12.49 3.53
CA ILE A 213 -12.17 -11.13 3.06
C ILE A 213 -13.40 -10.54 3.75
N THR A 214 -13.19 -9.41 4.39
CA THR A 214 -14.20 -8.77 5.25
C THR A 214 -14.41 -7.33 4.83
N THR A 215 -15.65 -6.84 4.97
CA THR A 215 -16.04 -5.49 4.58
C THR A 215 -17.17 -4.95 5.45
N ASN A 216 -17.24 -3.62 5.57
CA ASN A 216 -18.38 -2.89 6.16
C ASN A 216 -19.43 -2.48 5.12
N MET A 217 -19.32 -2.92 3.87
CA MET A 217 -20.34 -2.72 2.84
C MET A 217 -21.68 -3.32 3.29
N ALA A 218 -22.79 -2.62 3.06
CA ALA A 218 -24.10 -3.01 3.60
C ALA A 218 -24.59 -4.36 3.01
N ASN A 219 -24.57 -4.51 1.70
CA ASN A 219 -25.05 -5.71 1.00
C ASN A 219 -24.08 -6.12 -0.11
N PRO A 220 -22.83 -6.52 0.23
CA PRO A 220 -21.87 -6.92 -0.79
C PRO A 220 -22.25 -8.26 -1.39
N THR A 221 -22.07 -8.41 -2.71
CA THR A 221 -22.07 -9.72 -3.38
C THR A 221 -20.67 -10.30 -3.42
N ARG A 222 -20.56 -11.62 -3.56
CA ARG A 222 -19.26 -12.29 -3.70
C ARG A 222 -18.48 -11.76 -4.89
N GLU A 223 -19.15 -11.58 -6.03
CA GLU A 223 -18.55 -11.07 -7.28
C GLU A 223 -17.98 -9.65 -7.14
N GLN A 224 -18.70 -8.76 -6.41
CA GLN A 224 -18.18 -7.42 -6.10
C GLN A 224 -16.90 -7.50 -5.28
N ILE A 225 -16.89 -8.34 -4.26
CA ILE A 225 -15.71 -8.51 -3.40
C ILE A 225 -14.54 -9.12 -4.17
N GLU A 226 -14.79 -10.10 -5.05
CA GLU A 226 -13.75 -10.69 -5.91
C GLU A 226 -13.08 -9.64 -6.82
N LYS A 227 -13.86 -8.77 -7.45
CA LYS A 227 -13.34 -7.68 -8.28
C LYS A 227 -12.47 -6.72 -7.47
N ILE A 228 -12.95 -6.31 -6.29
CA ILE A 228 -12.21 -5.40 -5.40
C ILE A 228 -10.91 -6.05 -4.92
N VAL A 229 -10.94 -7.31 -4.50
CA VAL A 229 -9.74 -8.04 -4.05
C VAL A 229 -8.73 -8.21 -5.19
N LYS A 230 -9.21 -8.44 -6.41
CA LYS A 230 -8.33 -8.53 -7.59
C LYS A 230 -7.60 -7.21 -7.85
N ALA A 231 -8.27 -6.08 -7.66
CA ALA A 231 -7.65 -4.77 -7.79
C ALA A 231 -6.49 -4.54 -6.80
N ARG A 232 -6.52 -5.17 -5.61
CA ARG A 232 -5.42 -5.10 -4.63
C ARG A 232 -4.07 -5.54 -5.22
N TRP A 233 -4.08 -6.46 -6.19
CA TRP A 233 -2.85 -6.92 -6.84
C TRP A 233 -2.08 -5.79 -7.54
N SER A 234 -2.74 -4.69 -7.87
CA SER A 234 -2.12 -3.54 -8.50
C SER A 234 -0.97 -2.94 -7.67
N ILE A 235 -1.06 -2.97 -6.34
CA ILE A 235 0.01 -2.45 -5.47
C ILE A 235 1.25 -3.36 -5.47
N GLU A 236 1.06 -4.66 -5.61
CA GLU A 236 2.16 -5.63 -5.76
C GLU A 236 2.91 -5.39 -7.09
N VAL A 237 2.15 -5.11 -8.16
CA VAL A 237 2.73 -4.73 -9.45
C VAL A 237 3.51 -3.42 -9.31
N TYR A 238 2.94 -2.39 -8.67
CA TYR A 238 3.60 -1.13 -8.40
C TYR A 238 4.89 -1.31 -7.60
N HIS A 239 4.89 -2.09 -6.54
CA HIS A 239 6.08 -2.38 -5.74
C HIS A 239 7.18 -3.06 -6.58
N ARG A 240 6.79 -4.01 -7.45
CA ARG A 240 7.72 -4.66 -8.37
C ARG A 240 8.31 -3.65 -9.36
N GLU A 241 7.51 -2.78 -9.95
CA GLU A 241 7.98 -1.75 -10.87
C GLU A 241 8.93 -0.76 -10.18
N LEU A 242 8.62 -0.31 -8.98
CA LEU A 242 9.53 0.52 -8.19
C LEU A 242 10.89 -0.15 -7.98
N LYS A 243 10.89 -1.43 -7.58
CA LYS A 243 12.12 -2.16 -7.28
C LYS A 243 12.93 -2.51 -8.52
N GLN A 244 12.27 -3.02 -9.55
CA GLN A 244 12.92 -3.59 -10.74
C GLN A 244 13.08 -2.56 -11.85
N THR A 245 12.01 -1.88 -12.26
CA THR A 245 12.02 -0.96 -13.40
C THR A 245 12.63 0.39 -13.02
N CYS A 246 12.18 0.99 -11.91
CA CYS A 246 12.79 2.22 -11.39
C CYS A 246 14.12 1.97 -10.68
N GLY A 247 14.40 0.73 -10.30
CA GLY A 247 15.69 0.32 -9.74
C GLY A 247 16.00 0.90 -8.36
N ILE A 248 14.98 1.24 -7.56
CA ILE A 248 15.16 1.89 -6.25
C ILE A 248 15.97 1.02 -5.26
N GLU A 249 16.01 -0.30 -5.43
CA GLU A 249 16.84 -1.21 -4.65
C GLU A 249 18.30 -1.23 -5.07
N ARG A 250 18.61 -0.80 -6.30
CA ARG A 250 19.99 -0.86 -6.86
C ARG A 250 20.94 0.18 -6.26
N CYS A 251 20.41 1.27 -5.71
CA CYS A 251 21.19 2.23 -4.94
C CYS A 251 21.47 1.65 -3.55
N GLN A 252 22.74 1.32 -3.28
CA GLN A 252 23.19 0.71 -2.02
C GLN A 252 24.13 1.68 -1.30
#